data_18df5b61cbed56ccd1f2933ebb12c35b
#
_entry.id   18df5b61cbed56ccd1f2933ebb12c35b
#
_cell.length_a   1.000
_cell.length_b   1.000
_cell.length_c   1.000
_cell.angle_alpha   90.00
_cell.angle_beta   90.00
_cell.angle_gamma   90.00
#
_symmetry.space_group_name_H-M   'P 1'
#
loop_
_entity.id
_entity.type
_entity.pdbx_description
1 polymer ?
#
loop_
_entity_poly.entity_id
_entity_poly.type
_entity_poly.pdbx_seq_one_letter_code
_entity_poly.pdbx_strand_id
1 'polypeptide(L)'
;MSKIIIISNRLPVTVKRKGKSLEYIESIGGLTTGLKSYHEKADSIWAGWPGISDEDISSRQKKNIEKKLKEDYDCIPVFLSDEEIDQYYYGFCNKTIWPLFHYFSSETEYDPEKWEAYKEVNQKFFEKIKPSISRNDTIWVHDYQLMLLPSLIKQAYPSTKVGFFLHIPFPSFEIFRLLVWREEILEGLLGADLIGFHTYDYVRHFLSSTRRLLGLEDKLNVISYEDKYVRVDSFPMGIDYERFTGEYDEKSLAPEVLQINEIKETKTILSIDRLDYSKGIPERIKAFARFLQEYPQYKEKVRLNLIVAPSRVE
;
A
#
# COMPACT_ATOMS: atom_id res chain seq x y z
N MET A 1 -4.38 23.39 16.61
CA MET A 1 -3.31 23.27 15.61
C MET A 1 -3.83 22.39 14.48
N SER A 2 -3.42 22.58 13.25
CA SER A 2 -3.77 21.68 12.14
C SER A 2 -2.91 20.44 12.24
N LYS A 3 -3.51 19.26 12.12
CA LYS A 3 -2.79 17.98 12.11
C LYS A 3 -2.92 17.30 10.74
N ILE A 4 -2.09 16.30 10.52
CA ILE A 4 -2.20 15.43 9.34
C ILE A 4 -2.83 14.11 9.77
N ILE A 5 -3.89 13.70 9.06
CA ILE A 5 -4.51 12.40 9.24
C ILE A 5 -4.06 11.51 8.07
N ILE A 6 -3.15 10.60 8.35
CA ILE A 6 -2.68 9.59 7.40
C ILE A 6 -3.68 8.42 7.41
N ILE A 7 -4.11 7.97 6.26
CA ILE A 7 -5.04 6.86 6.15
C ILE A 7 -4.50 5.84 5.15
N SER A 8 -4.32 4.61 5.60
CA SER A 8 -3.90 3.49 4.76
C SER A 8 -4.61 2.21 5.16
N ASN A 9 -4.57 1.20 4.29
CA ASN A 9 -5.22 -0.07 4.59
C ASN A 9 -4.71 -0.70 5.91
N ARG A 10 -3.40 -0.66 6.18
CA ARG A 10 -2.77 -1.20 7.39
C ARG A 10 -2.20 -0.09 8.26
N LEU A 11 -2.30 -0.27 9.58
CA LEU A 11 -1.57 0.56 10.55
C LEU A 11 -0.07 0.27 10.52
N PRO A 12 0.79 1.20 10.99
CA PRO A 12 2.22 0.97 11.18
C PRO A 12 2.52 -0.03 12.30
N VAL A 13 1.53 -0.44 13.04
CA VAL A 13 1.60 -1.48 14.07
C VAL A 13 0.53 -2.54 13.82
N THR A 14 0.93 -3.80 13.87
CA THR A 14 0.04 -4.97 13.71
C THR A 14 -0.25 -5.59 15.06
N VAL A 15 -1.53 -5.82 15.34
CA VAL A 15 -1.98 -6.56 16.52
C VAL A 15 -2.14 -8.02 16.15
N LYS A 16 -1.49 -8.92 16.91
CA LYS A 16 -1.59 -10.36 16.73
C LYS A 16 -2.00 -11.05 18.03
N ARG A 17 -2.74 -12.15 17.91
CA ARG A 17 -3.05 -13.00 19.04
C ARG A 17 -1.86 -13.92 19.36
N LYS A 18 -1.42 -13.95 20.63
CA LYS A 18 -0.41 -14.87 21.13
C LYS A 18 -0.97 -15.62 22.35
N GLY A 19 -1.61 -16.73 22.08
CA GLY A 19 -2.36 -17.46 23.10
C GLY A 19 -3.52 -16.62 23.66
N LYS A 20 -3.49 -16.30 24.95
CA LYS A 20 -4.51 -15.46 25.62
C LYS A 20 -4.19 -13.95 25.59
N SER A 21 -2.99 -13.57 25.21
CA SER A 21 -2.53 -12.17 25.14
C SER A 21 -2.56 -11.61 23.72
N LEU A 22 -2.45 -10.28 23.62
CA LEU A 22 -2.28 -9.56 22.37
C LEU A 22 -0.85 -9.03 22.31
N GLU A 23 -0.20 -9.21 21.16
CA GLU A 23 1.13 -8.70 20.86
C GLU A 23 1.00 -7.58 19.83
N TYR A 24 1.78 -6.51 20.03
CA TYR A 24 1.82 -5.35 19.14
C TYR A 24 3.19 -5.35 18.45
N ILE A 25 3.19 -5.58 17.15
CA ILE A 25 4.41 -5.75 16.36
C ILE A 25 4.45 -4.64 15.32
N GLU A 26 5.60 -4.04 15.13
CA GLU A 26 5.80 -3.07 14.08
C GLU A 26 5.51 -3.68 12.70
N SER A 27 4.66 -3.01 11.91
CA SER A 27 4.31 -3.49 10.57
C SER A 27 5.49 -3.30 9.62
N ILE A 28 5.83 -4.35 8.88
CA ILE A 28 6.90 -4.32 7.88
C ILE A 28 6.25 -4.07 6.51
N GLY A 29 6.69 -3.02 5.81
CA GLY A 29 6.19 -2.71 4.47
C GLY A 29 6.75 -1.40 3.93
N GLY A 30 6.82 -1.26 2.62
CA GLY A 30 7.37 -0.07 1.96
C GLY A 30 6.67 1.24 2.37
N LEU A 31 5.34 1.23 2.42
CA LEU A 31 4.56 2.38 2.87
C LEU A 31 4.87 2.73 4.33
N THR A 32 4.82 1.74 5.23
CA THR A 32 5.12 1.97 6.65
C THR A 32 6.54 2.48 6.84
N THR A 33 7.52 1.85 6.20
CA THR A 33 8.92 2.28 6.29
C THR A 33 9.14 3.70 5.76
N GLY A 34 8.46 4.07 4.67
CA GLY A 34 8.60 5.39 4.05
C GLY A 34 7.92 6.52 4.83
N LEU A 35 6.82 6.25 5.52
CA LEU A 35 6.04 7.27 6.23
C LEU A 35 6.26 7.29 7.74
N LYS A 36 6.86 6.24 8.32
CA LYS A 36 7.03 6.12 9.78
C LYS A 36 7.80 7.28 10.36
N SER A 37 8.95 7.63 9.77
CA SER A 37 9.76 8.75 10.24
C SER A 37 9.05 10.10 10.18
N TYR A 38 8.12 10.24 9.24
CA TYR A 38 7.27 11.42 9.14
C TYR A 38 6.20 11.40 10.26
N HIS A 39 5.52 10.27 10.45
CA HIS A 39 4.50 10.11 11.50
C HIS A 39 5.06 10.35 12.90
N GLU A 40 6.26 9.84 13.20
CA GLU A 40 6.92 10.02 14.51
C GLU A 40 7.38 11.47 14.78
N LYS A 41 7.64 12.25 13.74
CA LYS A 41 8.16 13.63 13.86
C LYS A 41 7.09 14.71 13.69
N ALA A 42 5.99 14.40 13.05
CA ALA A 42 4.92 15.34 12.76
C ALA A 42 3.75 15.18 13.75
N ASP A 43 2.98 16.25 13.98
CA ASP A 43 1.67 16.18 14.64
C ASP A 43 0.68 15.47 13.69
N SER A 44 0.66 14.15 13.74
CA SER A 44 -0.12 13.32 12.84
C SER A 44 -0.82 12.18 13.57
N ILE A 45 -1.95 11.74 13.00
CA ILE A 45 -2.69 10.55 13.42
C ILE A 45 -2.70 9.59 12.23
N TRP A 46 -2.56 8.28 12.48
CA TRP A 46 -2.63 7.28 11.44
C TRP A 46 -3.85 6.37 11.62
N ALA A 47 -4.74 6.32 10.62
CA ALA A 47 -5.90 5.43 10.62
C ALA A 47 -5.69 4.24 9.68
N GLY A 48 -6.09 3.04 10.13
CA GLY A 48 -5.93 1.82 9.33
C GLY A 48 -6.38 0.56 10.06
N TRP A 49 -6.40 -0.55 9.34
CA TRP A 49 -6.69 -1.85 9.91
C TRP A 49 -5.49 -2.35 10.76
N PRO A 50 -5.73 -2.77 12.02
CA PRO A 50 -4.67 -3.23 12.93
C PRO A 50 -4.17 -4.65 12.63
N GLY A 51 -4.73 -5.35 11.63
CA GLY A 51 -4.25 -6.68 11.21
C GLY A 51 -4.87 -7.85 11.95
N ILE A 52 -5.86 -7.62 12.81
CA ILE A 52 -6.66 -8.65 13.48
C ILE A 52 -8.13 -8.46 13.10
N SER A 53 -8.84 -9.57 12.88
CA SER A 53 -10.27 -9.54 12.62
C SER A 53 -11.04 -9.09 13.89
N ASP A 54 -12.18 -8.40 13.68
CA ASP A 54 -13.01 -8.02 14.82
C ASP A 54 -13.78 -9.20 15.42
N GLU A 55 -13.88 -10.32 14.70
CA GLU A 55 -14.44 -11.58 15.18
C GLU A 55 -13.48 -12.34 16.10
N ASP A 56 -12.19 -12.11 15.97
CA ASP A 56 -11.15 -12.71 16.83
C ASP A 56 -11.03 -12.05 18.20
N ILE A 57 -11.70 -10.94 18.43
CA ILE A 57 -11.54 -10.13 19.64
C ILE A 57 -12.88 -9.81 20.31
N SER A 58 -12.91 -9.88 21.63
CA SER A 58 -14.09 -9.45 22.40
C SER A 58 -14.23 -7.93 22.39
N SER A 59 -15.44 -7.42 22.66
CA SER A 59 -15.71 -5.98 22.77
C SER A 59 -14.81 -5.27 23.81
N ARG A 60 -14.40 -5.99 24.87
CA ARG A 60 -13.45 -5.46 25.87
C ARG A 60 -12.03 -5.34 25.29
N GLN A 61 -11.59 -6.36 24.55
CA GLN A 61 -10.27 -6.33 23.87
C GLN A 61 -10.24 -5.25 22.82
N LYS A 62 -11.32 -5.07 22.04
CA LYS A 62 -11.44 -4.00 21.02
C LYS A 62 -11.22 -2.63 21.65
N LYS A 63 -11.90 -2.32 22.76
CA LYS A 63 -11.69 -1.05 23.50
C LYS A 63 -10.28 -0.88 24.04
N ASN A 64 -9.66 -1.97 24.52
CA ASN A 64 -8.28 -1.92 25.00
C ASN A 64 -7.26 -1.68 23.85
N ILE A 65 -7.49 -2.30 22.68
CA ILE A 65 -6.69 -2.07 21.47
C ILE A 65 -6.82 -0.61 21.03
N GLU A 66 -8.05 -0.08 20.93
CA GLU A 66 -8.29 1.32 20.57
C GLU A 66 -7.56 2.29 21.50
N LYS A 67 -7.68 2.06 22.82
CA LYS A 67 -6.99 2.89 23.82
C LYS A 67 -5.48 2.84 23.65
N LYS A 68 -4.90 1.63 23.59
CA LYS A 68 -3.45 1.44 23.48
C LYS A 68 -2.89 2.00 22.17
N LEU A 69 -3.57 1.77 21.03
CA LEU A 69 -3.15 2.29 19.73
C LEU A 69 -3.19 3.81 19.69
N LYS A 70 -4.16 4.42 20.37
CA LYS A 70 -4.26 5.88 20.47
C LYS A 70 -3.18 6.49 21.37
N GLU A 71 -2.93 5.88 22.55
CA GLU A 71 -2.02 6.43 23.57
C GLU A 71 -0.54 6.20 23.22
N ASP A 72 -0.19 5.04 22.66
CA ASP A 72 1.20 4.64 22.44
C ASP A 72 1.68 4.89 21.01
N TYR A 73 0.76 5.03 20.03
CA TYR A 73 1.11 5.07 18.59
C TYR A 73 0.41 6.16 17.78
N ASP A 74 -0.43 7.00 18.38
CA ASP A 74 -1.27 7.98 17.68
C ASP A 74 -2.08 7.38 16.54
N CYS A 75 -2.61 6.15 16.73
CA CYS A 75 -3.31 5.39 15.72
C CYS A 75 -4.80 5.23 16.00
N ILE A 76 -5.61 5.26 14.93
CA ILE A 76 -7.05 4.97 14.94
C ILE A 76 -7.28 3.63 14.22
N PRO A 77 -7.65 2.55 14.94
CA PRO A 77 -7.91 1.28 14.28
C PRO A 77 -9.27 1.26 13.58
N VAL A 78 -9.29 0.78 12.35
CA VAL A 78 -10.48 0.39 11.60
C VAL A 78 -10.54 -1.14 11.63
N PHE A 79 -11.45 -1.69 12.40
CA PHE A 79 -11.60 -3.14 12.51
C PHE A 79 -12.44 -3.67 11.36
N LEU A 80 -12.01 -4.78 10.77
CA LEU A 80 -12.68 -5.47 9.68
C LEU A 80 -13.11 -6.86 10.15
N SER A 81 -14.28 -7.34 9.68
CA SER A 81 -14.72 -8.73 9.86
C SER A 81 -13.91 -9.67 8.94
N ASP A 82 -14.03 -10.97 9.16
CA ASP A 82 -13.40 -11.96 8.27
C ASP A 82 -13.95 -11.88 6.85
N GLU A 83 -15.26 -11.66 6.70
CA GLU A 83 -15.91 -11.48 5.41
C GLU A 83 -15.42 -10.19 4.69
N GLU A 84 -15.31 -9.06 5.39
CA GLU A 84 -14.75 -7.84 4.83
C GLU A 84 -13.28 -8.02 4.40
N ILE A 85 -12.48 -8.74 5.19
CA ILE A 85 -11.09 -9.04 4.85
C ILE A 85 -11.03 -9.89 3.57
N ASP A 86 -11.87 -10.93 3.48
CA ASP A 86 -11.91 -11.82 2.32
C ASP A 86 -12.39 -11.08 1.07
N GLN A 87 -13.56 -10.45 1.09
CA GLN A 87 -14.19 -9.86 -0.09
C GLN A 87 -13.47 -8.57 -0.55
N TYR A 88 -13.12 -7.69 0.39
CA TYR A 88 -12.46 -6.42 0.07
C TYR A 88 -10.97 -6.59 -0.18
N TYR A 89 -10.21 -7.14 0.80
CA TYR A 89 -8.75 -7.16 0.70
C TYR A 89 -8.24 -8.28 -0.20
N TYR A 90 -8.57 -9.53 0.12
CA TYR A 90 -8.16 -10.66 -0.72
C TYR A 90 -8.92 -10.67 -2.04
N GLY A 91 -10.20 -10.32 -2.05
CA GLY A 91 -11.06 -10.24 -3.20
C GLY A 91 -10.74 -9.04 -4.10
N PHE A 92 -11.49 -7.94 -3.96
CA PHE A 92 -11.39 -6.81 -4.91
C PHE A 92 -9.99 -6.22 -5.02
N CYS A 93 -9.33 -5.94 -3.90
CA CYS A 93 -8.00 -5.32 -3.92
C CYS A 93 -6.95 -6.20 -4.59
N ASN A 94 -6.90 -7.50 -4.24
CA ASN A 94 -5.81 -8.38 -4.68
C ASN A 94 -6.12 -9.25 -5.89
N LYS A 95 -7.40 -9.46 -6.24
CA LYS A 95 -7.80 -10.23 -7.41
C LYS A 95 -8.32 -9.37 -8.57
N THR A 96 -8.72 -8.12 -8.31
CA THR A 96 -9.14 -7.19 -9.37
C THR A 96 -8.10 -6.10 -9.60
N ILE A 97 -7.85 -5.23 -8.62
CA ILE A 97 -6.99 -4.05 -8.81
C ILE A 97 -5.52 -4.42 -8.95
N TRP A 98 -5.00 -5.25 -8.06
CA TRP A 98 -3.58 -5.61 -8.07
C TRP A 98 -3.11 -6.20 -9.40
N PRO A 99 -3.72 -7.28 -9.94
CA PRO A 99 -3.28 -7.84 -11.21
C PRO A 99 -3.46 -6.85 -12.38
N LEU A 100 -4.60 -6.16 -12.45
CA LEU A 100 -4.86 -5.23 -13.55
C LEU A 100 -3.84 -4.09 -13.58
N PHE A 101 -3.55 -3.48 -12.42
CA PHE A 101 -2.61 -2.36 -12.33
C PHE A 101 -1.16 -2.78 -12.58
N HIS A 102 -0.85 -4.07 -12.41
CA HIS A 102 0.47 -4.64 -12.73
C HIS A 102 0.54 -5.28 -14.12
N TYR A 103 -0.46 -5.04 -14.98
CA TYR A 103 -0.51 -5.56 -16.37
C TYR A 103 -0.69 -7.08 -16.49
N PHE A 104 -1.23 -7.72 -15.46
CA PHE A 104 -1.63 -9.13 -15.48
C PHE A 104 -3.14 -9.26 -15.70
N SER A 105 -3.65 -8.71 -16.81
CA SER A 105 -5.08 -8.66 -17.06
C SER A 105 -5.73 -10.04 -17.19
N SER A 106 -4.97 -11.07 -17.56
CA SER A 106 -5.45 -12.47 -17.59
C SER A 106 -5.74 -13.05 -16.19
N GLU A 107 -5.12 -12.49 -15.15
CA GLU A 107 -5.30 -12.90 -13.76
C GLU A 107 -6.38 -12.08 -13.04
N THR A 108 -7.01 -11.13 -13.74
CA THR A 108 -7.97 -10.20 -13.13
C THR A 108 -9.36 -10.85 -13.04
N GLU A 109 -9.90 -10.88 -11.84
CA GLU A 109 -11.28 -11.31 -11.57
C GLU A 109 -12.20 -10.08 -11.47
N TYR A 110 -13.39 -10.17 -12.03
CA TYR A 110 -14.45 -9.14 -11.96
C TYR A 110 -15.66 -9.70 -11.26
N ASP A 111 -15.86 -9.29 -10.01
CA ASP A 111 -16.92 -9.78 -9.14
C ASP A 111 -17.68 -8.59 -8.52
N PRO A 112 -18.99 -8.42 -8.83
CA PRO A 112 -19.78 -7.33 -8.28
C PRO A 112 -19.91 -7.37 -6.74
N GLU A 113 -19.95 -8.54 -6.12
CA GLU A 113 -20.07 -8.66 -4.66
C GLU A 113 -18.79 -8.12 -3.98
N LYS A 114 -17.62 -8.43 -4.53
CA LYS A 114 -16.34 -7.90 -4.06
C LYS A 114 -16.23 -6.38 -4.25
N TRP A 115 -16.83 -5.84 -5.32
CA TRP A 115 -16.93 -4.40 -5.51
C TRP A 115 -17.82 -3.73 -4.46
N GLU A 116 -18.97 -4.32 -4.12
CA GLU A 116 -19.81 -3.80 -3.05
C GLU A 116 -19.06 -3.78 -1.72
N ALA A 117 -18.37 -4.88 -1.37
CA ALA A 117 -17.52 -4.93 -0.17
C ALA A 117 -16.42 -3.85 -0.17
N TYR A 118 -15.83 -3.56 -1.34
CA TYR A 118 -14.85 -2.47 -1.48
C TYR A 118 -15.45 -1.11 -1.16
N LYS A 119 -16.66 -0.82 -1.62
CA LYS A 119 -17.37 0.43 -1.30
C LYS A 119 -17.71 0.52 0.18
N GLU A 120 -18.25 -0.57 0.76
CA GLU A 120 -18.64 -0.63 2.17
C GLU A 120 -17.44 -0.42 3.09
N VAL A 121 -16.30 -1.04 2.80
CA VAL A 121 -15.09 -0.87 3.60
C VAL A 121 -14.53 0.56 3.46
N ASN A 122 -14.52 1.17 2.27
CA ASN A 122 -14.16 2.58 2.11
C ASN A 122 -15.08 3.49 2.93
N GLN A 123 -16.40 3.22 2.94
CA GLN A 123 -17.36 3.93 3.78
C GLN A 123 -17.07 3.71 5.28
N LYS A 124 -16.75 2.50 5.69
CA LYS A 124 -16.40 2.16 7.08
C LYS A 124 -15.14 2.92 7.55
N PHE A 125 -14.12 3.04 6.69
CA PHE A 125 -12.96 3.89 6.96
C PHE A 125 -13.37 5.35 7.16
N PHE A 126 -14.22 5.88 6.27
CA PHE A 126 -14.71 7.25 6.39
C PHE A 126 -15.45 7.47 7.71
N GLU A 127 -16.43 6.64 8.06
CA GLU A 127 -17.20 6.78 9.31
C GLU A 127 -16.31 6.70 10.57
N LYS A 128 -15.26 5.86 10.52
CA LYS A 128 -14.33 5.73 11.64
C LYS A 128 -13.46 6.97 11.86
N ILE A 129 -13.03 7.62 10.79
CA ILE A 129 -12.16 8.81 10.89
C ILE A 129 -12.95 10.11 11.07
N LYS A 130 -14.21 10.14 10.63
CA LYS A 130 -15.10 11.32 10.63
C LYS A 130 -15.11 12.10 11.95
N PRO A 131 -15.20 11.47 13.14
CA PRO A 131 -15.16 12.19 14.41
C PRO A 131 -13.82 12.86 14.73
N SER A 132 -12.76 12.48 14.02
CA SER A 132 -11.39 12.97 14.24
C SER A 132 -10.99 14.10 13.30
N ILE A 133 -11.83 14.42 12.29
CA ILE A 133 -11.56 15.44 11.29
C ILE A 133 -11.96 16.81 11.84
N SER A 134 -11.02 17.75 11.84
CA SER A 134 -11.23 19.14 12.15
C SER A 134 -11.05 20.03 10.91
N ARG A 135 -11.65 21.20 10.89
CA ARG A 135 -11.71 22.10 9.72
C ARG A 135 -10.37 22.43 9.08
N ASN A 136 -9.28 22.46 9.87
CA ASN A 136 -7.96 22.87 9.40
C ASN A 136 -7.03 21.68 9.16
N ASP A 137 -7.50 20.44 9.34
CA ASP A 137 -6.69 19.26 9.16
C ASP A 137 -6.43 18.99 7.68
N THR A 138 -5.33 18.31 7.40
CA THR A 138 -5.01 17.76 6.09
C THR A 138 -5.17 16.25 6.16
N ILE A 139 -5.91 15.67 5.24
CA ILE A 139 -6.11 14.23 5.16
C ILE A 139 -5.24 13.68 4.03
N TRP A 140 -4.47 12.64 4.31
CA TRP A 140 -3.59 12.01 3.34
C TRP A 140 -3.92 10.52 3.21
N VAL A 141 -4.63 10.19 2.13
CA VAL A 141 -5.10 8.83 1.82
C VAL A 141 -4.07 8.11 0.98
N HIS A 142 -3.80 6.85 1.33
CA HIS A 142 -2.79 6.04 0.65
C HIS A 142 -3.34 4.77 0.04
N ASP A 143 -2.91 4.55 -1.19
CA ASP A 143 -2.89 3.31 -1.93
C ASP A 143 -4.26 2.80 -2.45
N TYR A 144 -4.20 1.79 -3.30
CA TYR A 144 -5.30 1.28 -4.12
C TYR A 144 -6.48 0.67 -3.34
N GLN A 145 -6.30 0.41 -2.06
CA GLN A 145 -7.38 -0.08 -1.22
C GLN A 145 -8.42 0.99 -0.89
N LEU A 146 -8.07 2.27 -1.00
CA LEU A 146 -8.90 3.37 -0.50
C LEU A 146 -9.17 4.45 -1.56
N MET A 147 -9.31 4.06 -2.83
CA MET A 147 -9.47 5.01 -3.94
C MET A 147 -10.81 5.74 -3.96
N LEU A 148 -11.83 5.26 -3.23
CA LEU A 148 -13.12 5.96 -3.10
C LEU A 148 -13.14 6.94 -1.92
N LEU A 149 -12.24 6.78 -0.96
CA LEU A 149 -12.25 7.53 0.28
C LEU A 149 -12.06 9.06 0.09
N PRO A 150 -11.24 9.57 -0.86
CA PRO A 150 -11.12 11.00 -1.08
C PRO A 150 -12.45 11.69 -1.42
N SER A 151 -13.27 11.07 -2.28
CA SER A 151 -14.60 11.59 -2.64
C SER A 151 -15.54 11.60 -1.43
N LEU A 152 -15.59 10.51 -0.65
CA LEU A 152 -16.41 10.43 0.56
C LEU A 152 -16.07 11.54 1.57
N ILE A 153 -14.78 11.81 1.76
CA ILE A 153 -14.32 12.88 2.63
C ILE A 153 -14.73 14.25 2.08
N LYS A 154 -14.50 14.47 0.79
CA LYS A 154 -14.73 15.78 0.16
C LYS A 154 -16.21 16.15 0.11
N GLN A 155 -17.09 15.20 -0.10
CA GLN A 155 -18.54 15.39 -0.05
C GLN A 155 -19.02 15.84 1.34
N ALA A 156 -18.46 15.25 2.40
CA ALA A 156 -18.85 15.62 3.77
C ALA A 156 -18.12 16.87 4.29
N TYR A 157 -16.90 17.11 3.83
CA TYR A 157 -16.02 18.20 4.27
C TYR A 157 -15.40 18.95 3.07
N PRO A 158 -16.17 19.75 2.32
CA PRO A 158 -15.70 20.38 1.07
C PRO A 158 -14.45 21.25 1.22
N SER A 159 -14.27 21.88 2.39
CA SER A 159 -13.13 22.77 2.67
C SER A 159 -11.89 22.07 3.17
N THR A 160 -11.95 20.78 3.51
CA THR A 160 -10.81 20.01 4.03
C THR A 160 -9.83 19.70 2.90
N LYS A 161 -8.54 19.83 3.16
CA LYS A 161 -7.49 19.46 2.22
C LYS A 161 -7.32 17.95 2.19
N VAL A 162 -7.42 17.35 1.00
CA VAL A 162 -7.30 15.90 0.82
C VAL A 162 -6.20 15.61 -0.21
N GLY A 163 -5.16 14.90 0.21
CA GLY A 163 -4.15 14.31 -0.68
C GLY A 163 -4.40 12.81 -0.85
N PHE A 164 -4.13 12.29 -2.03
CA PHE A 164 -4.11 10.86 -2.31
C PHE A 164 -2.77 10.46 -2.93
N PHE A 165 -2.22 9.30 -2.54
CA PHE A 165 -1.01 8.77 -3.14
C PHE A 165 -1.17 7.29 -3.50
N LEU A 166 -0.91 6.94 -4.75
CA LEU A 166 -0.92 5.56 -5.23
C LEU A 166 0.49 4.97 -5.19
N HIS A 167 0.65 3.86 -4.46
CA HIS A 167 1.95 3.19 -4.28
C HIS A 167 2.23 2.08 -5.31
N ILE A 168 1.26 1.74 -6.13
CA ILE A 168 1.41 0.78 -7.24
C ILE A 168 1.35 1.50 -8.59
N PRO A 169 1.73 0.87 -9.70
CA PRO A 169 1.55 1.46 -11.02
C PRO A 169 0.11 1.90 -11.28
N PHE A 170 -0.09 3.07 -11.90
CA PHE A 170 -1.35 3.36 -12.54
C PHE A 170 -1.22 2.93 -14.02
N PRO A 171 -2.04 1.99 -14.50
CA PRO A 171 -1.86 1.39 -15.82
C PRO A 171 -2.22 2.36 -16.94
N SER A 172 -1.73 2.07 -18.15
CA SER A 172 -2.14 2.81 -19.34
C SER A 172 -3.67 2.71 -19.56
N PHE A 173 -4.23 3.68 -20.24
CA PHE A 173 -5.66 3.70 -20.56
C PHE A 173 -6.15 2.36 -21.16
N GLU A 174 -5.35 1.75 -22.05
CA GLU A 174 -5.75 0.50 -22.72
C GLU A 174 -5.95 -0.67 -21.75
N ILE A 175 -5.24 -0.66 -20.63
CA ILE A 175 -5.42 -1.64 -19.55
C ILE A 175 -6.46 -1.14 -18.54
N PHE A 176 -6.41 0.12 -18.13
CA PHE A 176 -7.34 0.67 -17.15
C PHE A 176 -8.82 0.57 -17.61
N ARG A 177 -9.08 0.78 -18.91
CA ARG A 177 -10.43 0.65 -19.49
C ARG A 177 -11.07 -0.72 -19.32
N LEU A 178 -10.30 -1.76 -19.02
CA LEU A 178 -10.82 -3.11 -18.75
C LEU A 178 -11.51 -3.20 -17.38
N LEU A 179 -11.21 -2.28 -16.45
CA LEU A 179 -11.87 -2.24 -15.15
C LEU A 179 -13.36 -1.86 -15.35
N VAL A 180 -14.26 -2.68 -14.86
CA VAL A 180 -15.70 -2.44 -14.95
C VAL A 180 -16.09 -1.13 -14.29
N TRP A 181 -15.59 -0.91 -13.08
CA TRP A 181 -15.87 0.25 -12.21
C TRP A 181 -14.84 1.38 -12.37
N ARG A 182 -14.33 1.59 -13.58
CA ARG A 182 -13.26 2.54 -13.89
C ARG A 182 -13.66 4.00 -13.67
N GLU A 183 -14.91 4.33 -13.95
CA GLU A 183 -15.42 5.70 -13.82
C GLU A 183 -15.57 6.04 -12.33
N GLU A 184 -16.18 5.16 -11.54
CA GLU A 184 -16.35 5.34 -10.10
C GLU A 184 -15.00 5.42 -9.36
N ILE A 185 -14.00 4.66 -9.80
CA ILE A 185 -12.63 4.75 -9.25
C ILE A 185 -12.00 6.11 -9.58
N LEU A 186 -12.15 6.62 -10.81
CA LEU A 186 -11.64 7.95 -11.17
C LEU A 186 -12.35 9.06 -10.38
N GLU A 187 -13.68 9.01 -10.28
CA GLU A 187 -14.47 9.98 -9.50
C GLU A 187 -14.11 9.94 -8.01
N GLY A 188 -13.87 8.75 -7.47
CA GLY A 188 -13.37 8.57 -6.10
C GLY A 188 -12.03 9.27 -5.87
N LEU A 189 -11.09 9.10 -6.78
CA LEU A 189 -9.77 9.75 -6.75
C LEU A 189 -9.85 11.27 -6.95
N LEU A 190 -10.72 11.73 -7.85
CA LEU A 190 -10.94 13.15 -8.12
C LEU A 190 -11.54 13.90 -6.92
N GLY A 191 -11.98 13.19 -5.88
CA GLY A 191 -12.26 13.79 -4.57
C GLY A 191 -11.06 14.44 -3.90
N ALA A 192 -9.82 14.05 -4.22
CA ALA A 192 -8.62 14.68 -3.69
C ALA A 192 -8.36 16.07 -4.30
N ASP A 193 -7.59 16.92 -3.58
CA ASP A 193 -7.04 18.18 -4.11
C ASP A 193 -5.68 17.94 -4.77
N LEU A 194 -4.95 16.92 -4.31
CA LEU A 194 -3.67 16.50 -4.86
C LEU A 194 -3.63 14.99 -5.00
N ILE A 195 -3.33 14.50 -6.21
CA ILE A 195 -3.11 13.09 -6.50
C ILE A 195 -1.63 12.88 -6.85
N GLY A 196 -0.96 12.02 -6.09
CA GLY A 196 0.45 11.71 -6.25
C GLY A 196 0.70 10.31 -6.79
N PHE A 197 1.72 10.20 -7.62
CA PHE A 197 2.23 8.95 -8.18
C PHE A 197 3.75 8.86 -8.02
N HIS A 198 4.33 7.66 -8.19
CA HIS A 198 5.79 7.49 -8.15
C HIS A 198 6.52 8.06 -9.36
N THR A 199 5.91 7.97 -10.55
CA THR A 199 6.54 8.36 -11.81
C THR A 199 5.63 9.24 -12.65
N TYR A 200 6.23 10.03 -13.53
CA TYR A 200 5.48 10.89 -14.44
C TYR A 200 4.67 10.07 -15.47
N ASP A 201 5.08 8.86 -15.82
CA ASP A 201 4.29 7.99 -16.69
C ASP A 201 2.93 7.66 -16.09
N TYR A 202 2.86 7.42 -14.78
CA TYR A 202 1.59 7.17 -14.10
C TYR A 202 0.70 8.42 -14.06
N VAL A 203 1.29 9.61 -13.92
CA VAL A 203 0.57 10.90 -14.10
C VAL A 203 -0.08 10.96 -15.47
N ARG A 204 0.69 10.72 -16.53
CA ARG A 204 0.19 10.73 -17.92
C ARG A 204 -0.92 9.68 -18.14
N HIS A 205 -0.77 8.48 -17.59
CA HIS A 205 -1.78 7.43 -17.71
C HIS A 205 -3.09 7.84 -17.03
N PHE A 206 -3.02 8.40 -15.84
CA PHE A 206 -4.18 8.90 -15.11
C PHE A 206 -4.88 10.02 -15.88
N LEU A 207 -4.15 11.06 -16.30
CA LEU A 207 -4.69 12.17 -17.10
C LEU A 207 -5.30 11.70 -18.43
N SER A 208 -4.68 10.74 -19.10
CA SER A 208 -5.23 10.13 -20.31
C SER A 208 -6.53 9.39 -20.03
N SER A 209 -6.64 8.70 -18.89
CA SER A 209 -7.85 7.96 -18.51
C SER A 209 -8.99 8.90 -18.12
N THR A 210 -8.74 9.95 -17.34
CA THR A 210 -9.77 10.95 -16.98
C THR A 210 -10.29 11.68 -18.21
N ARG A 211 -9.43 12.05 -19.15
CA ARG A 211 -9.85 12.70 -20.39
C ARG A 211 -10.72 11.78 -21.27
N ARG A 212 -10.36 10.51 -21.41
CA ARG A 212 -11.03 9.57 -22.30
C ARG A 212 -12.33 8.98 -21.73
N LEU A 213 -12.41 8.83 -20.42
CA LEU A 213 -13.58 8.22 -19.77
C LEU A 213 -14.56 9.28 -19.24
N LEU A 214 -14.05 10.37 -18.68
CA LEU A 214 -14.87 11.41 -18.04
C LEU A 214 -14.96 12.70 -18.87
N GLY A 215 -14.23 12.80 -20.00
CA GLY A 215 -14.18 14.01 -20.80
C GLY A 215 -13.47 15.20 -20.15
N LEU A 216 -12.67 14.97 -19.10
CA LEU A 216 -11.99 16.00 -18.33
C LEU A 216 -10.61 16.28 -18.92
N GLU A 217 -10.40 17.52 -19.34
CA GLU A 217 -9.09 17.97 -19.82
C GLU A 217 -8.26 18.52 -18.66
N ASP A 218 -6.95 18.38 -18.78
CA ASP A 218 -6.00 19.00 -17.87
C ASP A 218 -5.25 20.15 -18.50
N LYS A 219 -4.85 21.11 -17.67
CA LYS A 219 -3.92 22.17 -18.02
C LYS A 219 -2.76 22.16 -17.03
N LEU A 220 -1.56 21.81 -17.50
CA LEU A 220 -0.36 21.67 -16.67
C LEU A 220 -0.58 20.73 -15.47
N ASN A 221 -1.13 19.55 -15.74
CA ASN A 221 -1.48 18.52 -14.75
C ASN A 221 -2.54 18.97 -13.71
N VAL A 222 -3.34 19.96 -14.01
CA VAL A 222 -4.46 20.41 -13.17
C VAL A 222 -5.76 20.15 -13.91
N ILE A 223 -6.63 19.34 -13.31
CA ILE A 223 -7.97 19.02 -13.82
C ILE A 223 -8.98 19.95 -13.12
N SER A 224 -9.89 20.54 -13.89
CA SER A 224 -11.08 21.20 -13.34
C SER A 224 -12.17 20.11 -13.19
N TYR A 225 -12.58 19.86 -11.97
CA TYR A 225 -13.60 18.85 -11.65
C TYR A 225 -14.61 19.42 -10.67
N GLU A 226 -15.88 19.47 -11.09
CA GLU A 226 -16.93 20.19 -10.35
C GLU A 226 -16.47 21.63 -10.03
N ASP A 227 -16.59 22.07 -8.77
CA ASP A 227 -16.23 23.43 -8.33
C ASP A 227 -14.78 23.56 -7.80
N LYS A 228 -13.89 22.61 -8.14
CA LYS A 228 -12.52 22.59 -7.63
C LYS A 228 -11.46 22.23 -8.69
N TYR A 229 -10.21 22.45 -8.32
CA TYR A 229 -9.05 22.07 -9.09
C TYR A 229 -8.34 20.88 -8.42
N VAL A 230 -8.05 19.84 -9.19
CA VAL A 230 -7.32 18.65 -8.77
C VAL A 230 -5.94 18.67 -9.42
N ARG A 231 -4.89 18.81 -8.62
CA ARG A 231 -3.51 18.70 -9.10
C ARG A 231 -3.07 17.24 -9.13
N VAL A 232 -2.44 16.85 -10.23
CA VAL A 232 -1.88 15.49 -10.40
C VAL A 232 -0.39 15.62 -10.65
N ASP A 233 0.46 14.97 -9.83
CA ASP A 233 1.90 15.12 -9.97
C ASP A 233 2.66 13.85 -9.55
N SER A 234 3.97 13.80 -9.84
CA SER A 234 4.84 12.70 -9.47
C SER A 234 5.73 13.07 -8.28
N PHE A 235 5.77 12.16 -7.30
CA PHE A 235 6.56 12.30 -6.08
C PHE A 235 7.30 10.98 -5.84
N PRO A 236 8.49 10.78 -6.43
CA PRO A 236 9.25 9.55 -6.25
C PRO A 236 9.59 9.34 -4.77
N MET A 237 9.25 8.17 -4.24
CA MET A 237 9.60 7.81 -2.87
C MET A 237 11.06 7.35 -2.84
N GLY A 238 11.86 7.94 -1.96
CA GLY A 238 13.23 7.54 -1.71
C GLY A 238 13.35 6.48 -0.61
N ILE A 239 14.57 6.31 -0.13
CA ILE A 239 14.89 5.47 1.04
C ILE A 239 15.72 6.27 2.04
N ASP A 240 15.70 5.85 3.28
CA ASP A 240 16.63 6.33 4.30
C ASP A 240 18.02 5.71 4.05
N TYR A 241 18.85 6.43 3.31
CA TYR A 241 20.16 5.94 2.88
C TYR A 241 21.07 5.60 4.07
N GLU A 242 21.09 6.44 5.09
CA GLU A 242 21.94 6.27 6.28
C GLU A 242 21.60 4.99 7.04
N ARG A 243 20.30 4.68 7.14
CA ARG A 243 19.83 3.42 7.76
C ARG A 243 20.38 2.17 7.06
N PHE A 244 20.59 2.21 5.76
CA PHE A 244 21.02 1.04 4.97
C PHE A 244 22.52 0.99 4.69
N THR A 245 23.25 2.08 4.92
CA THR A 245 24.72 2.17 4.70
C THR A 245 25.53 2.29 5.97
N GLY A 246 24.88 2.35 7.14
CA GLY A 246 25.55 2.42 8.43
C GLY A 246 26.45 1.21 8.68
N GLU A 247 27.49 1.40 9.50
CA GLU A 247 28.35 0.31 9.97
C GLU A 247 27.51 -0.68 10.81
N TYR A 248 27.56 -1.94 10.45
CA TYR A 248 26.94 -3.02 11.21
C TYR A 248 27.93 -3.53 12.25
N ASP A 249 27.50 -3.65 13.49
CA ASP A 249 28.23 -4.45 14.46
C ASP A 249 28.12 -5.92 14.07
N GLU A 250 29.22 -6.54 13.63
CA GLU A 250 29.26 -7.96 13.26
C GLU A 250 28.70 -8.88 14.35
N LYS A 251 28.79 -8.49 15.62
CA LYS A 251 28.25 -9.25 16.76
C LYS A 251 26.74 -9.25 16.82
N SER A 252 26.09 -8.30 16.14
CA SER A 252 24.62 -8.19 16.05
C SER A 252 24.03 -8.97 14.88
N LEU A 253 24.87 -9.51 13.98
CA LEU A 253 24.41 -10.26 12.81
C LEU A 253 23.91 -11.65 13.21
N ALA A 254 22.82 -12.07 12.60
CA ALA A 254 22.30 -13.42 12.76
C ALA A 254 23.34 -14.45 12.28
N PRO A 255 23.45 -15.63 12.93
CA PRO A 255 24.42 -16.66 12.56
C PRO A 255 24.39 -17.07 11.08
N GLU A 256 23.21 -17.02 10.47
CA GLU A 256 23.02 -17.33 9.05
C GLU A 256 23.72 -16.31 8.13
N VAL A 257 23.76 -15.05 8.54
CA VAL A 257 24.44 -13.97 7.80
C VAL A 257 25.97 -14.16 7.88
N LEU A 258 26.48 -14.58 9.03
CA LEU A 258 27.91 -14.88 9.22
C LEU A 258 28.34 -16.06 8.33
N GLN A 259 27.54 -17.12 8.24
CA GLN A 259 27.79 -18.26 7.34
C GLN A 259 27.85 -17.84 5.86
N ILE A 260 27.03 -16.85 5.45
CA ILE A 260 27.09 -16.31 4.08
C ILE A 260 28.44 -15.63 3.80
N ASN A 261 29.01 -14.96 4.78
CA ASN A 261 30.28 -14.22 4.65
C ASN A 261 31.52 -15.15 4.67
N GLU A 262 31.43 -16.36 5.24
CA GLU A 262 32.54 -17.30 5.27
C GLU A 262 32.92 -17.89 3.90
N ILE A 263 32.01 -17.79 2.90
CA ILE A 263 32.24 -18.32 1.55
C ILE A 263 32.91 -17.24 0.69
N LYS A 264 34.17 -16.98 0.91
CA LYS A 264 34.94 -15.87 0.31
C LYS A 264 35.18 -15.96 -1.20
N GLU A 265 35.10 -17.14 -1.79
CA GLU A 265 35.43 -17.33 -3.22
C GLU A 265 34.23 -17.33 -4.16
N THR A 266 32.99 -17.34 -3.65
CA THR A 266 31.78 -17.42 -4.46
C THR A 266 31.09 -16.06 -4.53
N LYS A 267 30.83 -15.56 -5.74
CA LYS A 267 30.04 -14.36 -5.96
C LYS A 267 28.59 -14.65 -5.63
N THR A 268 27.97 -13.78 -4.84
CA THR A 268 26.55 -13.90 -4.46
C THR A 268 25.70 -12.90 -5.22
N ILE A 269 24.67 -13.39 -5.88
CA ILE A 269 23.55 -12.61 -6.40
C ILE A 269 22.45 -12.67 -5.35
N LEU A 270 22.08 -11.54 -4.76
CA LEU A 270 21.03 -11.45 -3.76
C LEU A 270 19.73 -11.03 -4.40
N SER A 271 18.64 -11.70 -4.05
CA SER A 271 17.28 -11.38 -4.43
C SER A 271 16.38 -11.44 -3.22
N ILE A 272 15.73 -10.32 -2.91
CA ILE A 272 14.82 -10.20 -1.75
C ILE A 272 13.47 -9.71 -2.27
N ASP A 273 12.44 -10.54 -2.14
CA ASP A 273 11.10 -10.21 -2.60
C ASP A 273 10.03 -10.84 -1.70
N ARG A 274 8.79 -10.39 -1.85
CA ARG A 274 7.63 -11.11 -1.36
C ARG A 274 7.29 -12.25 -2.33
N LEU A 275 6.68 -13.33 -1.83
CA LEU A 275 6.15 -14.41 -2.67
C LEU A 275 4.91 -13.91 -3.41
N ASP A 276 5.13 -13.32 -4.59
CA ASP A 276 4.10 -12.72 -5.42
C ASP A 276 4.48 -12.97 -6.90
N TYR A 277 3.50 -13.36 -7.72
CA TYR A 277 3.73 -13.67 -9.13
C TYR A 277 4.29 -12.47 -9.92
N SER A 278 3.92 -11.24 -9.51
CA SER A 278 4.43 -10.01 -10.14
C SER A 278 5.94 -9.82 -9.98
N LYS A 279 6.60 -10.60 -9.12
CA LYS A 279 8.05 -10.51 -8.86
C LYS A 279 8.90 -11.39 -9.78
N GLY A 280 8.29 -12.24 -10.60
CA GLY A 280 9.00 -13.07 -11.57
C GLY A 280 10.01 -14.04 -10.94
N ILE A 281 9.71 -14.61 -9.77
CA ILE A 281 10.64 -15.51 -9.07
C ILE A 281 10.95 -16.77 -9.88
N PRO A 282 9.96 -17.46 -10.50
CA PRO A 282 10.23 -18.61 -11.35
C PRO A 282 11.11 -18.27 -12.56
N GLU A 283 10.88 -17.13 -13.19
CA GLU A 283 11.66 -16.66 -14.34
C GLU A 283 13.10 -16.34 -13.95
N ARG A 284 13.32 -15.78 -12.77
CA ARG A 284 14.65 -15.49 -12.22
C ARG A 284 15.44 -16.78 -11.95
N ILE A 285 14.80 -17.82 -11.43
CA ILE A 285 15.42 -19.14 -11.22
C ILE A 285 15.79 -19.76 -12.57
N LYS A 286 14.88 -19.73 -13.56
CA LYS A 286 15.13 -20.23 -14.91
C LYS A 286 16.27 -19.47 -15.59
N ALA A 287 16.31 -18.13 -15.46
CA ALA A 287 17.38 -17.30 -16.01
C ALA A 287 18.76 -17.66 -15.40
N PHE A 288 18.80 -17.86 -14.08
CA PHE A 288 20.05 -18.29 -13.41
C PHE A 288 20.49 -19.69 -13.82
N ALA A 289 19.55 -20.63 -13.94
CA ALA A 289 19.86 -21.97 -14.44
C ALA A 289 20.42 -21.92 -15.87
N ARG A 290 19.81 -21.14 -16.77
CA ARG A 290 20.29 -20.91 -18.13
C ARG A 290 21.70 -20.28 -18.16
N PHE A 291 21.94 -19.28 -17.31
CA PHE A 291 23.25 -18.65 -17.18
C PHE A 291 24.34 -19.70 -16.85
N LEU A 292 24.11 -20.62 -15.91
CA LEU A 292 25.07 -21.66 -15.55
C LEU A 292 25.23 -22.73 -16.63
N GLN A 293 24.24 -22.93 -17.52
CA GLN A 293 24.34 -23.80 -18.68
C GLN A 293 25.19 -23.17 -19.80
N GLU A 294 24.93 -21.89 -20.10
CA GLU A 294 25.63 -21.16 -21.16
C GLU A 294 27.09 -20.79 -20.76
N TYR A 295 27.34 -20.62 -19.45
CA TYR A 295 28.63 -20.23 -18.90
C TYR A 295 29.12 -21.20 -17.82
N PRO A 296 29.49 -22.45 -18.19
CA PRO A 296 29.86 -23.49 -17.22
C PRO A 296 31.04 -23.14 -16.29
N GLN A 297 31.93 -22.22 -16.71
CA GLN A 297 33.04 -21.71 -15.91
C GLN A 297 32.65 -20.99 -14.64
N TYR A 298 31.37 -20.61 -14.49
CA TYR A 298 30.82 -19.96 -13.29
C TYR A 298 30.13 -20.94 -12.32
N LYS A 299 30.01 -22.24 -12.70
CA LYS A 299 29.54 -23.26 -11.76
C LYS A 299 30.44 -23.28 -10.53
N GLU A 300 29.83 -23.37 -9.34
CA GLU A 300 30.48 -23.31 -8.03
C GLU A 300 31.15 -21.97 -7.68
N LYS A 301 31.19 -20.99 -8.62
CA LYS A 301 31.74 -19.65 -8.40
C LYS A 301 30.70 -18.55 -8.22
N VAL A 302 29.43 -18.83 -8.55
CA VAL A 302 28.32 -17.92 -8.39
C VAL A 302 27.13 -18.64 -7.76
N ARG A 303 26.47 -18.01 -6.81
CA ARG A 303 25.22 -18.51 -6.21
C ARG A 303 24.14 -17.47 -6.27
N LEU A 304 22.88 -17.91 -6.33
CA LEU A 304 21.69 -17.09 -6.22
C LEU A 304 21.04 -17.35 -4.86
N ASN A 305 21.05 -16.33 -4.01
CA ASN A 305 20.33 -16.35 -2.72
C ASN A 305 18.98 -15.66 -2.90
N LEU A 306 17.91 -16.45 -2.78
CA LEU A 306 16.53 -15.96 -2.83
C LEU A 306 15.97 -15.90 -1.41
N ILE A 307 15.72 -14.68 -0.92
CA ILE A 307 15.01 -14.45 0.34
C ILE A 307 13.59 -14.05 -0.03
N VAL A 308 12.64 -14.93 0.28
CA VAL A 308 11.24 -14.76 -0.13
C VAL A 308 10.36 -14.72 1.11
N ALA A 309 9.76 -13.55 1.39
CA ALA A 309 8.80 -13.42 2.47
C ALA A 309 7.41 -13.88 2.02
N PRO A 310 6.64 -14.62 2.85
CA PRO A 310 5.26 -14.93 2.55
C PRO A 310 4.46 -13.66 2.28
N SER A 311 3.58 -13.69 1.28
CA SER A 311 2.74 -12.56 0.90
C SER A 311 1.33 -13.03 0.70
N ARG A 312 0.37 -12.35 1.35
CA ARG A 312 -1.07 -12.56 1.14
C ARG A 312 -1.47 -14.04 1.26
N VAL A 313 -0.86 -14.72 2.24
CA VAL A 313 -1.21 -16.11 2.57
C VAL A 313 -2.54 -16.05 3.30
N GLU A 314 -3.50 -16.81 2.79
CA GLU A 314 -4.78 -17.10 3.45
C GLU A 314 -4.54 -17.82 4.77
#